data_eac2b4a952b620970be5100e3b226b46
#
_entry.id   eac2b4a952b620970be5100e3b226b46
#
_cell.length_a   1.000
_cell.length_b   1.000
_cell.length_c   1.000
_cell.angle_alpha   90.00
_cell.angle_beta   90.00
_cell.angle_gamma   90.00
#
_symmetry.space_group_name_H-M   'P 1'
#
loop_
_entity.id
_entity.type
_entity.pdbx_description
1 polymer ?
#
loop_
_entity_poly.entity_id
_entity_poly.type
_entity_poly.pdbx_seq_one_letter_code
_entity_poly.pdbx_strand_id
1 'polypeptide(L)'
;MRLIFQISILLLCCACSMTSPRVEKINGVSFVASRDSISEKHIKPVVDLNANYAAIMPFGFIKNLQHPEIIYNTDKQWFGETDEGVKQYIETLKKHQIKVIKPQIWVWRGEFTGLIKMNSEEEWQELEKTYENFILDFAKVAKDVNVEILCIGTELENFVAHRPKFWIELIKKIRKIYKGKLTYAANWNEFTKTPFWRDLDYVGIDAYFPVSNLKTPTVEGCLKGWRAHLPDIKNIQQTTKKPILFTEFGYRSFDFSGQKPWTTGNYEANPNLEAQTNTTKALFETFWEEDWFAGGFVWKWFHNYEQSGGTKDNMFTPQNKPAEEIIRQYYKN
;
A
#
# COMPACT_ATOMS: atom_id res chain seq x y z
N MET A 1 -78.97 4.18 -23.19
CA MET A 1 -77.79 3.34 -23.46
C MET A 1 -76.55 4.23 -23.34
N ARG A 2 -75.86 4.17 -22.20
CA ARG A 2 -74.63 4.94 -21.95
C ARG A 2 -73.46 3.94 -21.96
N LEU A 3 -72.55 4.05 -22.93
CA LEU A 3 -71.33 3.29 -23.01
C LEU A 3 -70.29 3.90 -22.06
N ILE A 4 -69.82 3.15 -21.06
CA ILE A 4 -68.72 3.53 -20.17
C ILE A 4 -67.45 2.97 -20.79
N PHE A 5 -66.57 3.85 -21.24
CA PHE A 5 -65.20 3.51 -21.67
C PHE A 5 -64.30 3.43 -20.44
N GLN A 6 -63.85 2.23 -20.10
CA GLN A 6 -62.80 2.04 -19.11
C GLN A 6 -61.43 2.21 -19.78
N ILE A 7 -60.69 3.26 -19.44
CA ILE A 7 -59.31 3.47 -19.82
C ILE A 7 -58.44 2.82 -18.75
N SER A 8 -57.83 1.66 -19.09
CA SER A 8 -56.81 1.06 -18.23
C SER A 8 -55.48 1.76 -18.47
N ILE A 9 -55.00 2.53 -17.52
CA ILE A 9 -53.69 3.13 -17.51
C ILE A 9 -52.68 2.06 -17.01
N LEU A 10 -51.86 1.52 -17.94
CA LEU A 10 -50.74 0.66 -17.65
C LEU A 10 -49.57 1.57 -17.14
N LEU A 11 -49.35 1.60 -15.85
CA LEU A 11 -48.13 2.21 -15.25
C LEU A 11 -46.94 1.26 -15.52
N LEU A 12 -46.13 1.58 -16.53
CA LEU A 12 -44.80 1.00 -16.71
C LEU A 12 -43.87 1.58 -15.65
N CYS A 13 -43.67 0.83 -14.57
CA CYS A 13 -42.56 1.11 -13.65
C CYS A 13 -41.24 0.76 -14.32
N CYS A 14 -40.60 1.73 -14.97
CA CYS A 14 -39.17 1.64 -15.29
C CYS A 14 -38.38 1.66 -13.96
N ALA A 15 -38.05 0.49 -13.42
CA ALA A 15 -37.05 0.33 -12.40
C ALA A 15 -35.68 0.65 -13.04
N CYS A 16 -35.29 1.90 -13.07
CA CYS A 16 -33.89 2.25 -13.28
C CYS A 16 -33.10 1.67 -12.11
N SER A 17 -32.44 0.54 -12.31
CA SER A 17 -31.37 0.09 -11.44
C SER A 17 -30.30 1.18 -11.48
N MET A 18 -30.30 2.10 -10.50
CA MET A 18 -29.18 2.96 -10.24
C MET A 18 -28.05 2.04 -9.71
N THR A 19 -27.24 1.51 -10.61
CA THR A 19 -25.94 1.00 -10.23
C THR A 19 -25.16 2.21 -9.72
N SER A 20 -24.91 2.25 -8.42
CA SER A 20 -23.97 3.23 -7.85
C SER A 20 -22.69 3.17 -8.68
N PRO A 21 -22.11 4.32 -9.07
CA PRO A 21 -20.86 4.30 -9.81
C PRO A 21 -19.85 3.50 -8.99
N ARG A 22 -19.31 2.43 -9.60
CA ARG A 22 -18.28 1.60 -8.97
C ARG A 22 -17.11 2.50 -8.63
N VAL A 23 -16.69 2.52 -7.36
CA VAL A 23 -15.52 3.31 -6.96
C VAL A 23 -14.31 2.77 -7.70
N GLU A 24 -13.62 3.64 -8.43
CA GLU A 24 -12.41 3.28 -9.14
C GLU A 24 -11.38 2.71 -8.16
N LYS A 25 -10.85 1.53 -8.46
CA LYS A 25 -9.86 0.86 -7.62
C LYS A 25 -8.50 1.55 -7.72
N ILE A 26 -7.81 1.61 -6.60
CA ILE A 26 -6.39 1.98 -6.56
C ILE A 26 -5.58 0.76 -7.03
N ASN A 27 -5.23 0.76 -8.31
CA ASN A 27 -4.42 -0.23 -8.97
C ASN A 27 -2.96 0.22 -8.93
N GLY A 28 -2.28 -0.02 -7.81
CA GLY A 28 -1.02 0.62 -7.48
C GLY A 28 0.21 -0.28 -7.55
N VAL A 29 1.37 0.35 -7.72
CA VAL A 29 2.69 -0.27 -7.54
C VAL A 29 3.48 0.47 -6.47
N SER A 30 4.22 -0.25 -5.63
CA SER A 30 5.24 0.32 -4.74
C SER A 30 6.51 0.54 -5.55
N PHE A 31 6.71 1.79 -6.00
CA PHE A 31 7.78 2.16 -6.92
C PHE A 31 9.07 2.45 -6.15
N VAL A 32 10.04 1.56 -6.29
CA VAL A 32 11.31 1.62 -5.54
C VAL A 32 12.15 2.82 -5.97
N ALA A 33 12.65 3.57 -5.01
CA ALA A 33 13.59 4.66 -5.24
C ALA A 33 14.90 4.14 -5.88
N SER A 34 15.55 5.00 -6.64
CA SER A 34 16.85 4.73 -7.25
C SER A 34 17.84 5.88 -7.02
N ARG A 35 19.09 5.66 -7.39
CA ARG A 35 20.14 6.69 -7.31
C ARG A 35 19.96 7.78 -8.35
N ASP A 36 19.23 7.48 -9.42
CA ASP A 36 19.08 8.33 -10.58
C ASP A 36 17.67 8.90 -10.70
N SER A 37 17.53 9.98 -11.47
CA SER A 37 16.24 10.50 -11.90
C SER A 37 15.53 9.51 -12.83
N ILE A 38 14.22 9.53 -12.84
CA ILE A 38 13.41 8.73 -13.75
C ILE A 38 12.94 9.53 -14.96
N SER A 39 12.55 8.81 -16.00
CA SER A 39 12.02 9.38 -17.24
C SER A 39 10.86 8.53 -17.76
N GLU A 40 10.22 8.96 -18.85
CA GLU A 40 9.07 8.27 -19.48
C GLU A 40 9.33 6.77 -19.74
N LYS A 41 10.55 6.40 -20.12
CA LYS A 41 10.90 4.97 -20.34
C LYS A 41 10.70 4.10 -19.09
N HIS A 42 10.89 4.68 -17.89
CA HIS A 42 10.74 3.97 -16.62
C HIS A 42 9.28 3.90 -16.18
N ILE A 43 8.45 4.81 -16.68
CA ILE A 43 7.02 4.88 -16.38
C ILE A 43 6.17 4.01 -17.32
N LYS A 44 6.61 3.90 -18.58
CA LYS A 44 5.88 3.11 -19.58
C LYS A 44 5.50 1.71 -19.09
N PRO A 45 6.37 0.89 -18.46
CA PRO A 45 5.98 -0.42 -17.95
C PRO A 45 4.91 -0.38 -16.84
N VAL A 46 4.85 0.70 -16.05
CA VAL A 46 3.81 0.91 -15.03
C VAL A 46 2.46 1.18 -15.72
N VAL A 47 2.47 1.99 -16.78
CA VAL A 47 1.28 2.25 -17.61
C VAL A 47 0.83 0.98 -18.34
N ASP A 48 1.76 0.23 -18.92
CA ASP A 48 1.48 -1.03 -19.62
C ASP A 48 0.92 -2.12 -18.68
N LEU A 49 1.18 -2.00 -17.36
CA LEU A 49 0.57 -2.83 -16.32
C LEU A 49 -0.91 -2.47 -16.06
N ASN A 50 -1.41 -1.36 -16.60
CA ASN A 50 -2.69 -0.71 -16.27
C ASN A 50 -2.74 -0.16 -14.82
N ALA A 51 -1.60 0.12 -14.21
CA ALA A 51 -1.57 0.77 -12.91
C ALA A 51 -2.00 2.24 -13.04
N ASN A 52 -2.88 2.69 -12.14
CA ASN A 52 -3.33 4.08 -12.04
C ASN A 52 -2.72 4.82 -10.83
N TYR A 53 -1.95 4.11 -9.98
CA TYR A 53 -1.23 4.67 -8.84
C TYR A 53 0.19 4.11 -8.71
N ALA A 54 1.10 4.93 -8.20
CA ALA A 54 2.42 4.50 -7.71
C ALA A 54 2.70 5.13 -6.34
N ALA A 55 3.11 4.31 -5.37
CA ALA A 55 3.61 4.78 -4.09
C ALA A 55 5.11 5.07 -4.21
N ILE A 56 5.49 6.33 -4.03
CA ILE A 56 6.88 6.77 -3.95
C ILE A 56 7.31 6.74 -2.48
N MET A 57 8.43 6.08 -2.20
CA MET A 57 8.85 5.74 -0.84
C MET A 57 10.17 6.43 -0.50
N PRO A 58 10.13 7.70 -0.04
CA PRO A 58 11.31 8.30 0.56
C PRO A 58 11.62 7.68 1.91
N PHE A 59 12.89 7.62 2.28
CA PHE A 59 13.32 7.00 3.52
C PHE A 59 13.90 8.02 4.51
N GLY A 60 13.52 7.84 5.79
CA GLY A 60 14.26 8.32 6.94
C GLY A 60 15.04 7.18 7.57
N PHE A 61 16.22 7.42 8.08
CA PHE A 61 17.13 6.40 8.61
C PHE A 61 17.33 6.61 10.11
N ILE A 62 17.24 5.50 10.87
CA ILE A 62 17.63 5.46 12.28
C ILE A 62 18.74 4.44 12.50
N LYS A 63 19.62 4.73 13.45
CA LYS A 63 20.84 3.95 13.70
C LYS A 63 20.54 2.54 14.24
N ASN A 64 19.54 2.43 15.11
CA ASN A 64 19.05 1.19 15.70
C ASN A 64 17.66 1.42 16.30
N LEU A 65 17.01 0.37 16.80
CA LEU A 65 15.64 0.40 17.33
C LEU A 65 15.45 1.30 18.57
N GLN A 66 16.50 1.70 19.26
CA GLN A 66 16.48 2.57 20.44
C GLN A 66 17.02 3.98 20.17
N HIS A 67 17.32 4.31 18.90
CA HIS A 67 17.85 5.64 18.56
C HIS A 67 16.72 6.59 18.17
N PRO A 68 16.58 7.76 18.84
CA PRO A 68 15.42 8.64 18.64
C PRO A 68 15.56 9.57 17.44
N GLU A 69 16.75 9.69 16.85
CA GLU A 69 17.01 10.64 15.78
C GLU A 69 16.78 10.01 14.40
N ILE A 70 15.96 10.67 13.59
CA ILE A 70 15.69 10.29 12.18
C ILE A 70 16.52 11.21 11.29
N ILE A 71 17.35 10.59 10.44
CA ILE A 71 18.21 11.26 9.48
C ILE A 71 17.58 11.09 8.08
N TYR A 72 17.32 12.18 7.39
CA TYR A 72 16.74 12.15 6.05
C TYR A 72 17.19 13.37 5.23
N ASN A 73 16.92 13.33 3.93
CA ASN A 73 17.21 14.40 2.98
C ASN A 73 18.69 14.85 3.00
N THR A 74 19.59 13.88 2.95
CA THR A 74 21.04 14.08 2.98
C THR A 74 21.69 13.75 1.64
N ASP A 75 22.86 14.32 1.35
CA ASP A 75 23.64 14.07 0.12
C ASP A 75 24.08 12.60 -0.07
N LYS A 76 23.95 11.78 0.99
CA LYS A 76 24.31 10.35 0.95
C LYS A 76 23.14 9.44 0.56
N GLN A 77 21.93 9.95 0.53
CA GLN A 77 20.75 9.20 0.16
C GLN A 77 20.68 9.02 -1.36
N TRP A 78 19.94 8.02 -1.78
CA TRP A 78 19.61 7.89 -3.19
C TRP A 78 18.72 9.05 -3.62
N PHE A 79 18.87 9.50 -4.84
CA PHE A 79 18.11 10.64 -5.37
C PHE A 79 16.59 10.49 -5.14
N GLY A 80 16.03 9.33 -5.49
CA GLY A 80 14.59 9.05 -5.32
C GLY A 80 14.09 8.99 -3.86
N GLU A 81 14.98 9.07 -2.87
CA GLU A 81 14.64 9.12 -1.44
C GLU A 81 14.64 10.55 -0.88
N THR A 82 15.16 11.51 -1.64
CA THR A 82 15.23 12.93 -1.26
C THR A 82 13.98 13.68 -1.67
N ASP A 83 13.74 14.85 -1.07
CA ASP A 83 12.64 15.75 -1.45
C ASP A 83 12.66 16.10 -2.93
N GLU A 84 13.84 16.41 -3.49
CA GLU A 84 14.01 16.74 -4.90
C GLU A 84 13.67 15.55 -5.79
N GLY A 85 14.18 14.37 -5.43
CA GLY A 85 13.92 13.14 -6.17
C GLY A 85 12.45 12.75 -6.13
N VAL A 86 11.81 12.83 -4.96
CA VAL A 86 10.37 12.59 -4.82
C VAL A 86 9.56 13.52 -5.71
N LYS A 87 9.88 14.82 -5.73
CA LYS A 87 9.22 15.80 -6.62
C LYS A 87 9.41 15.43 -8.09
N GLN A 88 10.63 15.12 -8.51
CA GLN A 88 10.93 14.72 -9.89
C GLN A 88 10.18 13.44 -10.29
N TYR A 89 10.14 12.43 -9.40
CA TYR A 89 9.40 11.19 -9.64
C TYR A 89 7.90 11.45 -9.79
N ILE A 90 7.31 12.22 -8.87
CA ILE A 90 5.88 12.55 -8.91
C ILE A 90 5.54 13.34 -10.16
N GLU A 91 6.34 14.34 -10.56
CA GLU A 91 6.08 15.13 -11.76
C GLU A 91 6.14 14.29 -13.03
N THR A 92 7.05 13.31 -13.10
CA THR A 92 7.12 12.40 -14.23
C THR A 92 5.92 11.45 -14.25
N LEU A 93 5.55 10.86 -13.11
CA LEU A 93 4.41 9.97 -12.95
C LEU A 93 3.06 10.68 -13.16
N LYS A 94 2.97 11.96 -12.78
CA LYS A 94 1.74 12.77 -12.84
C LYS A 94 1.18 12.90 -14.25
N LYS A 95 2.01 12.85 -15.27
CA LYS A 95 1.58 12.82 -16.67
C LYS A 95 0.68 11.62 -16.99
N HIS A 96 0.77 10.57 -16.19
CA HIS A 96 0.00 9.32 -16.29
C HIS A 96 -0.98 9.11 -15.12
N GLN A 97 -1.31 10.16 -14.37
CA GLN A 97 -2.28 10.18 -13.24
C GLN A 97 -1.89 9.36 -11.99
N ILE A 98 -0.62 9.05 -11.78
CA ILE A 98 -0.13 8.14 -10.73
C ILE A 98 0.49 8.91 -9.55
N LYS A 99 -0.07 8.85 -8.28
CA LYS A 99 0.32 9.80 -7.22
C LYS A 99 0.11 9.36 -5.78
N VAL A 100 1.09 8.73 -5.16
CA VAL A 100 1.12 8.55 -3.69
C VAL A 100 2.51 8.77 -3.13
N ILE A 101 2.64 9.44 -1.98
CA ILE A 101 3.88 9.47 -1.19
C ILE A 101 3.70 8.60 0.05
N LYS A 102 4.61 7.66 0.25
CA LYS A 102 4.66 6.74 1.40
C LYS A 102 6.02 6.82 2.08
N PRO A 103 6.31 7.84 2.92
CA PRO A 103 7.56 7.93 3.67
C PRO A 103 7.72 6.72 4.60
N GLN A 104 8.91 6.15 4.61
CA GLN A 104 9.24 4.97 5.42
C GLN A 104 10.45 5.23 6.30
N ILE A 105 10.55 4.51 7.42
CA ILE A 105 11.75 4.49 8.25
C ILE A 105 12.55 3.23 7.93
N TRP A 106 13.85 3.40 7.72
CA TRP A 106 14.79 2.30 7.61
C TRP A 106 15.67 2.24 8.85
N VAL A 107 15.63 1.12 9.55
CA VAL A 107 16.53 0.85 10.65
C VAL A 107 17.83 0.30 10.08
N TRP A 108 18.96 0.83 10.52
CA TRP A 108 20.26 0.36 10.05
C TRP A 108 20.39 -1.16 10.25
N ARG A 109 20.94 -1.85 9.28
CA ARG A 109 21.03 -3.32 9.20
C ARG A 109 19.69 -4.05 8.94
N GLY A 110 18.61 -3.34 8.63
CA GLY A 110 17.36 -3.93 8.21
C GLY A 110 16.54 -4.57 9.34
N GLU A 111 16.65 -4.06 10.57
CA GLU A 111 15.80 -4.48 11.67
C GLU A 111 14.35 -4.01 11.45
N PHE A 112 13.38 -4.76 11.98
CA PHE A 112 11.96 -4.45 11.80
C PHE A 112 11.53 -3.21 12.59
N THR A 113 11.00 -2.21 11.89
CA THR A 113 10.61 -0.90 12.45
C THR A 113 9.52 -0.98 13.51
N GLY A 114 8.66 -1.97 13.46
CA GLY A 114 7.62 -2.20 14.47
C GLY A 114 8.16 -2.44 15.89
N LEU A 115 9.44 -2.77 16.02
CA LEU A 115 10.12 -2.98 17.30
C LEU A 115 10.77 -1.73 17.88
N ILE A 116 10.69 -0.58 17.23
CA ILE A 116 11.24 0.70 17.74
C ILE A 116 10.73 0.95 19.15
N LYS A 117 11.66 1.16 20.11
CA LYS A 117 11.34 1.38 21.51
C LYS A 117 12.40 2.22 22.19
N MET A 118 12.00 3.33 22.76
CA MET A 118 12.87 4.22 23.52
C MET A 118 12.98 3.79 24.99
N ASN A 119 14.08 4.12 25.64
CA ASN A 119 14.40 3.70 27.00
C ASN A 119 13.99 4.75 28.04
N SER A 120 13.72 6.00 27.65
CA SER A 120 13.28 7.08 28.54
C SER A 120 12.21 7.95 27.89
N GLU A 121 11.54 8.79 28.69
CA GLU A 121 10.55 9.75 28.19
C GLU A 121 11.20 10.82 27.30
N GLU A 122 12.42 11.24 27.62
CA GLU A 122 13.18 12.21 26.84
C GLU A 122 13.52 11.66 25.45
N GLU A 123 13.92 10.38 25.36
CA GLU A 123 14.15 9.71 24.07
C GLU A 123 12.86 9.58 23.25
N TRP A 124 11.72 9.28 23.88
CA TRP A 124 10.42 9.26 23.21
C TRP A 124 10.05 10.65 22.66
N GLN A 125 10.25 11.72 23.43
CA GLN A 125 9.97 13.08 22.99
C GLN A 125 10.88 13.51 21.83
N GLU A 126 12.14 13.10 21.84
CA GLU A 126 13.05 13.38 20.72
C GLU A 126 12.65 12.58 19.46
N LEU A 127 12.26 11.31 19.61
CA LEU A 127 11.72 10.53 18.48
C LEU A 127 10.45 11.17 17.92
N GLU A 128 9.50 11.58 18.76
CA GLU A 128 8.30 12.30 18.34
C GLU A 128 8.64 13.54 17.53
N LYS A 129 9.58 14.36 18.03
CA LYS A 129 10.00 15.60 17.36
C LYS A 129 10.69 15.33 16.02
N THR A 130 11.62 14.39 15.96
CA THR A 130 12.36 14.09 14.71
C THR A 130 11.44 13.43 13.69
N TYR A 131 10.53 12.55 14.12
CA TYR A 131 9.51 11.94 13.26
C TYR A 131 8.48 12.96 12.75
N GLU A 132 8.03 13.87 13.60
CA GLU A 132 7.14 14.96 13.21
C GLU A 132 7.77 15.81 12.10
N ASN A 133 9.02 16.23 12.26
CA ASN A 133 9.74 16.99 11.25
C ASN A 133 9.78 16.24 9.91
N PHE A 134 10.18 14.97 9.94
CA PHE A 134 10.25 14.11 8.76
C PHE A 134 8.91 14.04 8.03
N ILE A 135 7.81 13.73 8.71
CA ILE A 135 6.49 13.59 8.09
C ILE A 135 5.91 14.93 7.65
N LEU A 136 6.11 16.02 8.41
CA LEU A 136 5.60 17.34 8.03
C LEU A 136 6.34 17.90 6.80
N ASP A 137 7.61 17.58 6.60
CA ASP A 137 8.33 17.95 5.39
C ASP A 137 7.75 17.22 4.17
N PHE A 138 7.49 15.91 4.27
CA PHE A 138 6.80 15.20 3.19
C PHE A 138 5.33 15.60 3.01
N ALA A 139 4.65 16.08 4.05
CA ALA A 139 3.32 16.67 3.91
C ALA A 139 3.36 18.00 3.10
N LYS A 140 4.42 18.81 3.26
CA LYS A 140 4.66 20.00 2.43
C LYS A 140 4.94 19.59 0.97
N VAL A 141 5.84 18.61 0.76
CA VAL A 141 6.11 18.07 -0.58
C VAL A 141 4.82 17.56 -1.22
N ALA A 142 4.02 16.75 -0.51
CA ALA A 142 2.76 16.23 -0.99
C ALA A 142 1.77 17.32 -1.42
N LYS A 143 1.71 18.43 -0.65
CA LYS A 143 0.93 19.64 -1.01
C LYS A 143 1.48 20.30 -2.26
N ASP A 144 2.79 20.55 -2.31
CA ASP A 144 3.41 21.34 -3.39
C ASP A 144 3.27 20.67 -4.76
N VAL A 145 3.42 19.33 -4.79
CA VAL A 145 3.25 18.55 -6.03
C VAL A 145 1.83 17.99 -6.20
N ASN A 146 0.88 18.38 -5.36
CA ASN A 146 -0.52 17.98 -5.42
C ASN A 146 -0.70 16.45 -5.50
N VAL A 147 -0.15 15.73 -4.54
CA VAL A 147 -0.32 14.29 -4.37
C VAL A 147 -1.71 14.00 -3.83
N GLU A 148 -2.29 12.89 -4.22
CA GLU A 148 -3.64 12.51 -3.79
C GLU A 148 -3.67 11.85 -2.42
N ILE A 149 -2.70 10.96 -2.13
CA ILE A 149 -2.63 10.20 -0.88
C ILE A 149 -1.26 10.36 -0.24
N LEU A 150 -1.24 10.69 1.04
CA LEU A 150 -0.05 10.65 1.89
C LEU A 150 -0.20 9.55 2.94
N CYS A 151 0.73 8.60 2.96
CA CYS A 151 0.88 7.63 4.03
C CYS A 151 1.73 8.26 5.15
N ILE A 152 1.21 8.30 6.37
CA ILE A 152 1.84 9.03 7.49
C ILE A 152 2.78 8.17 8.34
N GLY A 153 2.93 6.90 8.01
CA GLY A 153 3.82 5.96 8.70
C GLY A 153 3.62 4.54 8.21
N THR A 154 4.63 3.70 8.42
CA THR A 154 4.66 2.32 7.95
C THR A 154 5.18 1.41 9.05
N GLU A 155 4.36 0.46 9.50
CA GLU A 155 4.72 -0.63 10.43
C GLU A 155 5.44 -0.18 11.72
N LEU A 156 4.96 0.90 12.36
CA LEU A 156 5.55 1.47 13.57
C LEU A 156 4.81 1.02 14.84
N GLU A 157 4.50 -0.30 14.97
CA GLU A 157 3.61 -0.89 15.98
C GLU A 157 3.89 -0.39 17.40
N ASN A 158 5.13 -0.51 17.87
CA ASN A 158 5.48 -0.07 19.22
C ASN A 158 5.38 1.44 19.41
N PHE A 159 5.75 2.22 18.41
CA PHE A 159 5.64 3.68 18.48
C PHE A 159 4.16 4.10 18.54
N VAL A 160 3.31 3.50 17.73
CA VAL A 160 1.85 3.73 17.78
C VAL A 160 1.27 3.34 19.15
N ALA A 161 1.63 2.16 19.66
CA ALA A 161 1.11 1.64 20.92
C ALA A 161 1.53 2.48 22.14
N HIS A 162 2.79 2.96 22.16
CA HIS A 162 3.31 3.73 23.30
C HIS A 162 2.94 5.22 23.26
N ARG A 163 2.73 5.78 22.07
CA ARG A 163 2.54 7.23 21.86
C ARG A 163 1.25 7.58 21.10
N PRO A 164 0.08 7.02 21.42
CA PRO A 164 -1.16 7.22 20.65
C PRO A 164 -1.60 8.70 20.59
N LYS A 165 -1.34 9.49 21.63
CA LYS A 165 -1.66 10.93 21.66
C LYS A 165 -0.83 11.71 20.65
N PHE A 166 0.46 11.39 20.51
CA PHE A 166 1.34 11.99 19.52
C PHE A 166 0.78 11.82 18.10
N TRP A 167 0.36 10.59 17.75
CA TRP A 167 -0.19 10.30 16.40
C TRP A 167 -1.45 11.10 16.09
N ILE A 168 -2.36 11.26 17.07
CA ILE A 168 -3.56 12.07 16.90
C ILE A 168 -3.19 13.54 16.65
N GLU A 169 -2.24 14.10 17.39
CA GLU A 169 -1.79 15.49 17.21
C GLU A 169 -1.01 15.66 15.89
N LEU A 170 -0.18 14.70 15.50
CA LEU A 170 0.53 14.68 14.23
C LEU A 170 -0.46 14.73 13.04
N ILE A 171 -1.52 13.91 13.07
CA ILE A 171 -2.58 13.92 12.04
C ILE A 171 -3.22 15.31 11.94
N LYS A 172 -3.53 15.94 13.06
CA LYS A 172 -4.09 17.32 13.08
C LYS A 172 -3.12 18.34 12.45
N LYS A 173 -1.81 18.23 12.74
CA LYS A 173 -0.78 19.09 12.17
C LYS A 173 -0.65 18.87 10.66
N ILE A 174 -0.63 17.62 10.21
CA ILE A 174 -0.61 17.28 8.78
C ILE A 174 -1.84 17.87 8.06
N ARG A 175 -3.04 17.73 8.63
CA ARG A 175 -4.29 18.26 8.05
C ARG A 175 -4.31 19.80 7.90
N LYS A 176 -3.49 20.53 8.66
CA LYS A 176 -3.33 21.99 8.47
C LYS A 176 -2.54 22.31 7.20
N ILE A 177 -1.58 21.48 6.82
CA ILE A 177 -0.67 21.66 5.70
C ILE A 177 -1.23 21.02 4.43
N TYR A 178 -1.64 19.76 4.51
CA TYR A 178 -2.05 18.91 3.40
C TYR A 178 -3.55 18.55 3.48
N LYS A 179 -4.26 18.73 2.36
CA LYS A 179 -5.72 18.54 2.26
C LYS A 179 -6.15 17.28 1.51
N GLY A 180 -5.22 16.53 0.97
CA GLY A 180 -5.48 15.24 0.32
C GLY A 180 -5.82 14.13 1.31
N LYS A 181 -5.91 12.92 0.81
CA LYS A 181 -6.23 11.72 1.60
C LYS A 181 -5.06 11.28 2.46
N LEU A 182 -5.36 10.79 3.65
CA LEU A 182 -4.37 10.23 4.57
C LEU A 182 -4.62 8.75 4.82
N THR A 183 -3.54 8.00 4.96
CA THR A 183 -3.53 6.63 5.47
C THR A 183 -2.30 6.40 6.36
N TYR A 184 -2.31 5.32 7.10
CA TYR A 184 -1.16 4.72 7.77
C TYR A 184 -1.03 3.28 7.26
N ALA A 185 0.16 2.76 7.11
CA ALA A 185 0.41 1.40 6.65
C ALA A 185 0.70 0.51 7.87
N ALA A 186 -0.33 -0.13 8.40
CA ALA A 186 -0.20 -1.06 9.52
C ALA A 186 0.20 -2.45 9.03
N ASN A 187 1.07 -3.14 9.76
CA ASN A 187 1.37 -4.54 9.47
C ASN A 187 0.09 -5.41 9.55
N TRP A 188 0.05 -6.51 8.83
CA TRP A 188 -1.08 -7.45 8.76
C TRP A 188 -1.58 -7.95 10.13
N ASN A 189 -0.75 -7.96 11.18
CA ASN A 189 -1.10 -8.34 12.56
C ASN A 189 -1.26 -7.15 13.52
N GLU A 190 -1.07 -5.90 13.03
CA GLU A 190 -1.16 -4.66 13.79
C GLU A 190 -2.47 -3.91 13.55
N PHE A 191 -3.02 -3.94 12.33
CA PHE A 191 -4.09 -3.05 11.87
C PHE A 191 -5.32 -3.00 12.78
N THR A 192 -5.65 -4.07 13.48
CA THR A 192 -6.77 -4.11 14.44
C THR A 192 -6.49 -3.33 15.73
N LYS A 193 -5.23 -3.02 16.03
CA LYS A 193 -4.79 -2.32 17.26
C LYS A 193 -4.53 -0.84 17.04
N THR A 194 -4.45 -0.37 15.81
CA THR A 194 -4.16 1.03 15.47
C THR A 194 -5.34 1.93 15.87
N PRO A 195 -5.13 2.95 16.75
CA PRO A 195 -6.25 3.62 17.41
C PRO A 195 -6.85 4.79 16.63
N PHE A 196 -6.20 5.29 15.58
CA PHE A 196 -6.54 6.56 14.91
C PHE A 196 -7.15 6.40 13.50
N TRP A 197 -7.67 5.22 13.14
CA TRP A 197 -8.27 5.01 11.82
C TRP A 197 -9.39 5.98 11.46
N ARG A 198 -10.16 6.44 12.46
CA ARG A 198 -11.27 7.38 12.23
C ARG A 198 -10.81 8.76 11.75
N ASP A 199 -9.56 9.14 12.06
CA ASP A 199 -8.94 10.41 11.67
C ASP A 199 -8.30 10.35 10.28
N LEU A 200 -8.20 9.15 9.70
CA LEU A 200 -7.67 8.88 8.37
C LEU A 200 -8.78 8.65 7.34
N ASP A 201 -8.40 8.58 6.05
CA ASP A 201 -9.35 8.35 4.96
C ASP A 201 -9.44 6.88 4.56
N TYR A 202 -8.41 6.09 4.83
CA TYR A 202 -8.34 4.65 4.61
C TYR A 202 -7.82 3.92 5.84
N VAL A 203 -8.25 2.67 6.01
CA VAL A 203 -7.54 1.70 6.84
C VAL A 203 -6.49 1.05 5.95
N GLY A 204 -5.22 1.43 6.15
CA GLY A 204 -4.10 0.93 5.36
C GLY A 204 -3.48 -0.32 5.99
N ILE A 205 -3.26 -1.35 5.19
CA ILE A 205 -2.70 -2.63 5.66
C ILE A 205 -1.58 -3.05 4.73
N ASP A 206 -0.39 -3.31 5.28
CA ASP A 206 0.66 -4.04 4.58
C ASP A 206 0.31 -5.53 4.68
N ALA A 207 -0.30 -6.03 3.58
CA ALA A 207 -1.13 -7.23 3.58
C ALA A 207 -0.33 -8.52 3.33
N TYR A 208 0.63 -8.80 4.18
CA TYR A 208 1.43 -10.03 4.14
C TYR A 208 0.80 -11.16 4.95
N PHE A 209 -0.49 -11.40 4.77
CA PHE A 209 -1.22 -12.44 5.50
C PHE A 209 -0.77 -13.85 5.11
N PRO A 210 -0.54 -14.76 6.09
CA PRO A 210 -0.31 -16.17 5.81
C PRO A 210 -1.57 -16.82 5.24
N VAL A 211 -1.48 -17.39 4.05
CA VAL A 211 -2.66 -17.93 3.33
C VAL A 211 -2.53 -19.42 2.95
N SER A 212 -1.31 -19.99 3.07
CA SER A 212 -1.08 -21.39 2.72
C SER A 212 0.22 -21.92 3.34
N ASN A 213 0.20 -23.17 3.77
CA ASN A 213 1.39 -23.89 4.23
C ASN A 213 1.98 -24.84 3.17
N LEU A 214 1.47 -24.81 1.93
CA LEU A 214 1.94 -25.67 0.87
C LEU A 214 3.23 -25.14 0.24
N LYS A 215 4.09 -26.05 -0.21
CA LYS A 215 5.30 -25.72 -0.96
C LYS A 215 4.97 -24.88 -2.19
N THR A 216 4.02 -25.32 -3.01
CA THR A 216 3.40 -24.56 -4.09
C THR A 216 1.92 -24.40 -3.75
N PRO A 217 1.49 -23.22 -3.26
CA PRO A 217 0.09 -22.95 -2.97
C PRO A 217 -0.80 -23.07 -4.22
N THR A 218 -2.00 -23.62 -4.06
CA THR A 218 -3.03 -23.54 -5.10
C THR A 218 -3.90 -22.31 -4.88
N VAL A 219 -4.53 -21.79 -5.94
CA VAL A 219 -5.47 -20.65 -5.83
C VAL A 219 -6.58 -20.98 -4.82
N GLU A 220 -7.23 -22.14 -4.93
CA GLU A 220 -8.30 -22.57 -4.03
C GLU A 220 -7.81 -22.66 -2.56
N GLY A 221 -6.61 -23.21 -2.35
CA GLY A 221 -6.00 -23.29 -1.01
C GLY A 221 -5.78 -21.91 -0.41
N CYS A 222 -5.29 -20.95 -1.20
CA CYS A 222 -5.11 -19.56 -0.77
C CYS A 222 -6.44 -18.85 -0.51
N LEU A 223 -7.46 -19.05 -1.34
CA LEU A 223 -8.81 -18.52 -1.10
C LEU A 223 -9.38 -19.03 0.23
N LYS A 224 -9.14 -20.31 0.56
CA LYS A 224 -9.51 -20.85 1.85
C LYS A 224 -8.71 -20.21 2.99
N GLY A 225 -7.41 -19.96 2.78
CA GLY A 225 -6.57 -19.26 3.76
C GLY A 225 -7.05 -17.83 4.03
N TRP A 226 -7.41 -17.07 3.01
CA TRP A 226 -7.97 -15.73 3.16
C TRP A 226 -9.24 -15.66 4.00
N ARG A 227 -10.08 -16.71 3.99
CA ARG A 227 -11.31 -16.76 4.81
C ARG A 227 -11.04 -16.63 6.31
N ALA A 228 -9.85 -17.01 6.78
CA ALA A 228 -9.49 -16.86 8.18
C ALA A 228 -9.25 -15.40 8.59
N HIS A 229 -8.84 -14.54 7.65
CA HIS A 229 -8.49 -13.14 7.90
C HIS A 229 -9.64 -12.16 7.59
N LEU A 230 -10.57 -12.54 6.71
CA LEU A 230 -11.70 -11.70 6.30
C LEU A 230 -12.56 -11.16 7.46
N PRO A 231 -12.85 -11.93 8.53
CA PRO A 231 -13.64 -11.41 9.65
C PRO A 231 -13.03 -10.17 10.30
N ASP A 232 -11.72 -10.16 10.57
CA ASP A 232 -11.04 -9.04 11.21
C ASP A 232 -10.98 -7.82 10.26
N ILE A 233 -10.69 -8.06 8.97
CA ILE A 233 -10.65 -7.00 7.94
C ILE A 233 -12.03 -6.36 7.78
N LYS A 234 -13.09 -7.16 7.71
CA LYS A 234 -14.47 -6.65 7.60
C LYS A 234 -14.92 -5.95 8.89
N ASN A 235 -14.53 -6.46 10.06
CA ASN A 235 -14.87 -5.84 11.34
C ASN A 235 -14.26 -4.43 11.47
N ILE A 236 -12.97 -4.26 11.17
CA ILE A 236 -12.34 -2.94 11.23
C ILE A 236 -12.95 -1.97 10.21
N GLN A 237 -13.26 -2.42 9.01
CA GLN A 237 -13.95 -1.63 7.99
C GLN A 237 -15.33 -1.17 8.49
N GLN A 238 -16.14 -2.09 9.03
CA GLN A 238 -17.47 -1.78 9.55
C GLN A 238 -17.44 -0.84 10.74
N THR A 239 -16.46 -1.01 11.64
CA THR A 239 -16.31 -0.19 12.86
C THR A 239 -15.86 1.24 12.54
N THR A 240 -14.94 1.38 11.59
CA THR A 240 -14.36 2.67 11.20
C THR A 240 -15.16 3.39 10.12
N LYS A 241 -15.93 2.65 9.31
CA LYS A 241 -16.60 3.11 8.08
C LYS A 241 -15.62 3.66 7.05
N LYS A 242 -14.36 3.20 7.08
CA LYS A 242 -13.33 3.60 6.12
C LYS A 242 -13.06 2.45 5.15
N PRO A 243 -12.82 2.72 3.86
CA PRO A 243 -12.42 1.67 2.92
C PRO A 243 -11.05 1.09 3.30
N ILE A 244 -10.87 -0.19 3.02
CA ILE A 244 -9.59 -0.88 3.22
C ILE A 244 -8.70 -0.63 2.03
N LEU A 245 -7.45 -0.24 2.28
CA LEU A 245 -6.41 -0.07 1.28
C LEU A 245 -5.22 -0.97 1.63
N PHE A 246 -4.84 -1.87 0.73
CA PHE A 246 -3.60 -2.62 0.91
C PHE A 246 -2.43 -1.71 0.51
N THR A 247 -1.84 -1.08 1.50
CA THR A 247 -0.69 -0.17 1.33
C THR A 247 0.56 -0.87 0.82
N GLU A 248 0.64 -2.17 1.05
CA GLU A 248 1.52 -3.12 0.37
C GLU A 248 0.81 -4.47 0.26
N PHE A 249 1.05 -5.19 -0.83
CA PHE A 249 0.75 -6.60 -0.94
C PHE A 249 1.72 -7.27 -1.92
N GLY A 250 2.04 -8.53 -1.67
CA GLY A 250 2.89 -9.29 -2.56
C GLY A 250 3.37 -10.58 -1.93
N TYR A 251 3.79 -11.48 -2.79
CA TYR A 251 4.36 -12.76 -2.43
C TYR A 251 5.66 -12.95 -3.21
N ARG A 252 6.64 -13.59 -2.58
CA ARG A 252 7.87 -13.95 -3.30
C ARG A 252 7.62 -15.15 -4.21
N SER A 253 8.38 -15.21 -5.30
CA SER A 253 8.37 -16.36 -6.19
C SER A 253 9.28 -17.48 -5.68
N PHE A 254 8.95 -18.07 -4.53
CA PHE A 254 9.71 -19.17 -3.92
C PHE A 254 8.79 -20.17 -3.21
N ASP A 255 9.34 -21.30 -2.80
CA ASP A 255 8.61 -22.34 -2.09
C ASP A 255 8.03 -21.80 -0.77
N PHE A 256 6.81 -22.22 -0.41
CA PHE A 256 6.08 -21.81 0.79
C PHE A 256 5.80 -20.29 0.88
N SER A 257 5.71 -19.59 -0.24
CA SER A 257 5.50 -18.14 -0.30
C SER A 257 4.27 -17.65 0.46
N GLY A 258 3.24 -18.48 0.58
CA GLY A 258 2.01 -18.17 1.31
C GLY A 258 2.09 -18.42 2.83
N GLN A 259 3.19 -18.97 3.37
CA GLN A 259 3.29 -19.34 4.79
C GLN A 259 3.74 -18.17 5.67
N LYS A 260 4.79 -17.46 5.23
CA LYS A 260 5.35 -16.26 5.90
C LYS A 260 5.69 -15.23 4.84
N PRO A 261 4.69 -14.58 4.23
CA PRO A 261 4.90 -13.71 3.08
C PRO A 261 5.87 -12.55 3.33
N TRP A 262 6.00 -12.09 4.56
CA TRP A 262 6.89 -10.99 4.97
C TRP A 262 8.38 -11.35 5.02
N THR A 263 8.75 -12.65 4.96
CA THR A 263 10.15 -13.05 5.11
C THR A 263 10.99 -12.67 3.89
N THR A 264 12.18 -12.16 4.14
CA THR A 264 13.16 -11.89 3.08
C THR A 264 13.81 -13.15 2.53
N GLY A 265 13.73 -14.25 3.27
CA GLY A 265 14.03 -15.62 2.83
C GLY A 265 15.47 -15.87 2.38
N ASN A 266 15.72 -17.07 1.86
CA ASN A 266 16.97 -17.46 1.28
C ASN A 266 17.05 -16.98 -0.20
N TYR A 267 18.00 -16.08 -0.50
CA TYR A 267 18.21 -15.57 -1.85
C TYR A 267 18.72 -16.65 -2.83
N GLU A 268 19.28 -17.75 -2.32
CA GLU A 268 19.78 -18.88 -3.12
C GLU A 268 18.70 -19.91 -3.46
N ALA A 269 17.50 -19.78 -2.90
CA ALA A 269 16.40 -20.71 -3.19
C ALA A 269 15.97 -20.60 -4.65
N ASN A 270 15.68 -21.75 -5.28
CA ASN A 270 15.16 -21.79 -6.63
C ASN A 270 13.81 -21.05 -6.72
N PRO A 271 13.57 -20.31 -7.81
CA PRO A 271 12.30 -19.66 -8.04
C PRO A 271 11.14 -20.66 -8.14
N ASN A 272 10.02 -20.32 -7.52
CA ASN A 272 8.73 -20.99 -7.69
C ASN A 272 7.71 -19.96 -8.17
N LEU A 273 7.69 -19.73 -9.48
CA LEU A 273 6.84 -18.71 -10.11
C LEU A 273 5.36 -19.04 -9.97
N GLU A 274 5.01 -20.32 -9.95
CA GLU A 274 3.63 -20.78 -9.77
C GLU A 274 3.11 -20.41 -8.37
N ALA A 275 3.94 -20.53 -7.34
CA ALA A 275 3.59 -20.14 -5.99
C ALA A 275 3.22 -18.64 -5.91
N GLN A 276 4.02 -17.76 -6.50
CA GLN A 276 3.73 -16.32 -6.58
C GLN A 276 2.46 -16.04 -7.39
N THR A 277 2.30 -16.70 -8.54
CA THR A 277 1.15 -16.49 -9.42
C THR A 277 -0.15 -16.87 -8.74
N ASN A 278 -0.20 -18.04 -8.10
CA ASN A 278 -1.40 -18.56 -7.45
C ASN A 278 -1.79 -17.74 -6.21
N THR A 279 -0.81 -17.35 -5.38
CA THR A 279 -1.07 -16.50 -4.21
C THR A 279 -1.54 -15.11 -4.62
N THR A 280 -0.94 -14.52 -5.65
CA THR A 280 -1.35 -13.22 -6.22
C THR A 280 -2.77 -13.29 -6.78
N LYS A 281 -3.07 -14.30 -7.58
CA LYS A 281 -4.41 -14.50 -8.16
C LYS A 281 -5.49 -14.64 -7.08
N ALA A 282 -5.24 -15.44 -6.05
CA ALA A 282 -6.18 -15.63 -4.95
C ALA A 282 -6.45 -14.33 -4.17
N LEU A 283 -5.46 -13.44 -4.02
CA LEU A 283 -5.65 -12.13 -3.41
C LEU A 283 -6.61 -11.28 -4.26
N PHE A 284 -6.39 -11.19 -5.55
CA PHE A 284 -7.27 -10.43 -6.44
C PHE A 284 -8.70 -10.98 -6.45
N GLU A 285 -8.88 -12.30 -6.55
CA GLU A 285 -10.20 -12.95 -6.49
C GLU A 285 -10.92 -12.73 -5.16
N THR A 286 -10.17 -12.48 -4.06
CA THR A 286 -10.76 -12.23 -2.75
C THR A 286 -11.24 -10.79 -2.58
N PHE A 287 -10.51 -9.80 -3.15
CA PHE A 287 -10.71 -8.40 -2.74
C PHE A 287 -11.13 -7.45 -3.86
N TRP A 288 -10.73 -7.66 -5.13
CA TRP A 288 -10.88 -6.62 -6.16
C TRP A 288 -12.33 -6.30 -6.53
N GLU A 289 -13.26 -7.23 -6.31
CA GLU A 289 -14.69 -7.02 -6.55
C GLU A 289 -15.47 -6.47 -5.34
N GLU A 290 -14.84 -6.38 -4.17
CA GLU A 290 -15.50 -5.93 -2.93
C GLU A 290 -15.61 -4.40 -2.89
N ASP A 291 -16.81 -3.83 -2.76
CA ASP A 291 -17.06 -2.37 -2.73
C ASP A 291 -16.38 -1.63 -1.58
N TRP A 292 -16.16 -2.32 -0.47
CA TRP A 292 -15.49 -1.78 0.71
C TRP A 292 -13.95 -1.78 0.60
N PHE A 293 -13.41 -2.39 -0.45
CA PHE A 293 -11.97 -2.47 -0.72
C PHE A 293 -11.56 -1.40 -1.73
N ALA A 294 -10.65 -0.52 -1.35
CA ALA A 294 -10.20 0.58 -2.20
C ALA A 294 -9.18 0.16 -3.26
N GLY A 295 -8.53 -0.98 -3.11
CA GLY A 295 -7.42 -1.42 -3.96
C GLY A 295 -6.11 -1.56 -3.18
N GLY A 296 -4.97 -1.48 -3.86
CA GLY A 296 -3.68 -1.62 -3.17
C GLY A 296 -2.47 -1.45 -4.06
N PHE A 297 -1.29 -1.58 -3.43
CA PHE A 297 0.01 -1.39 -4.06
C PHE A 297 0.80 -2.70 -4.04
N VAL A 298 1.10 -3.23 -5.23
CA VAL A 298 1.93 -4.43 -5.30
C VAL A 298 3.36 -4.13 -4.84
N TRP A 299 3.88 -4.93 -3.94
CA TRP A 299 5.24 -4.89 -3.46
C TRP A 299 6.10 -5.88 -4.25
N LYS A 300 7.08 -5.44 -5.09
CA LYS A 300 7.43 -4.05 -5.39
C LYS A 300 7.82 -3.90 -6.86
N TRP A 301 7.95 -2.67 -7.34
CA TRP A 301 8.24 -2.37 -8.74
C TRP A 301 9.53 -1.55 -8.87
N PHE A 302 10.46 -2.02 -9.69
CA PHE A 302 11.72 -1.33 -9.97
C PHE A 302 11.63 -0.52 -11.26
N HIS A 303 12.31 0.63 -11.28
CA HIS A 303 12.33 1.54 -12.43
C HIS A 303 12.99 0.91 -13.66
N ASN A 304 14.02 0.09 -13.49
CA ASN A 304 14.72 -0.57 -14.58
C ASN A 304 14.05 -1.91 -14.93
N TYR A 305 12.95 -1.83 -15.69
CA TYR A 305 12.08 -2.95 -15.98
C TYR A 305 12.81 -4.14 -16.60
N GLU A 306 13.66 -3.90 -17.63
CA GLU A 306 14.34 -4.96 -18.38
C GLU A 306 15.32 -5.77 -17.52
N GLN A 307 15.81 -5.19 -16.44
CA GLN A 307 16.77 -5.82 -15.52
C GLN A 307 16.12 -6.34 -14.23
N SER A 308 14.81 -6.24 -14.11
CA SER A 308 14.09 -6.57 -12.88
C SER A 308 13.26 -7.83 -13.02
N GLY A 309 13.28 -8.66 -11.98
CA GLY A 309 12.48 -9.89 -11.93
C GLY A 309 12.98 -10.98 -12.90
N GLY A 310 12.02 -11.53 -13.66
CA GLY A 310 12.28 -12.61 -14.60
C GLY A 310 12.26 -14.00 -13.95
N THR A 311 12.39 -15.04 -14.80
CA THR A 311 12.17 -16.44 -14.40
C THR A 311 13.21 -17.00 -13.41
N LYS A 312 14.33 -16.32 -13.24
CA LYS A 312 15.40 -16.71 -12.29
C LYS A 312 15.33 -15.93 -10.96
N ASP A 313 14.45 -14.95 -10.87
CA ASP A 313 14.28 -14.12 -9.66
C ASP A 313 13.28 -14.77 -8.71
N ASN A 314 13.65 -14.93 -7.43
CA ASN A 314 12.79 -15.49 -6.39
C ASN A 314 12.21 -14.44 -5.44
N MET A 315 12.33 -13.14 -5.79
CA MET A 315 11.91 -12.02 -4.96
C MET A 315 10.46 -11.60 -5.22
N PHE A 316 10.04 -10.54 -4.55
CA PHE A 316 8.67 -10.04 -4.58
C PHE A 316 8.24 -9.47 -5.93
N THR A 317 9.15 -8.78 -6.64
CA THR A 317 8.75 -8.12 -7.88
C THR A 317 8.06 -9.08 -8.85
N PRO A 318 6.88 -8.71 -9.38
CA PRO A 318 6.22 -9.51 -10.41
C PRO A 318 6.79 -9.29 -11.81
N GLN A 319 7.67 -8.29 -11.99
CA GLN A 319 8.20 -7.87 -13.28
C GLN A 319 8.83 -9.03 -14.05
N ASN A 320 8.46 -9.19 -15.30
CA ASN A 320 8.91 -10.27 -16.19
C ASN A 320 8.64 -11.70 -15.66
N LYS A 321 7.57 -11.86 -14.85
CA LYS A 321 7.09 -13.14 -14.30
C LYS A 321 5.62 -13.35 -14.63
N PRO A 322 5.11 -14.60 -14.57
CA PRO A 322 3.68 -14.85 -14.83
C PRO A 322 2.71 -14.08 -13.93
N ALA A 323 3.10 -13.73 -12.69
CA ALA A 323 2.31 -12.94 -11.78
C ALA A 323 2.05 -11.50 -12.30
N GLU A 324 2.93 -10.93 -13.13
CA GLU A 324 2.72 -9.63 -13.76
C GLU A 324 1.49 -9.64 -14.66
N GLU A 325 1.28 -10.71 -15.43
CA GLU A 325 0.12 -10.83 -16.31
C GLU A 325 -1.19 -10.94 -15.51
N ILE A 326 -1.18 -11.63 -14.37
CA ILE A 326 -2.33 -11.67 -13.46
C ILE A 326 -2.68 -10.25 -12.99
N ILE A 327 -1.69 -9.49 -12.52
CA ILE A 327 -1.89 -8.12 -12.07
C ILE A 327 -2.44 -7.24 -13.20
N ARG A 328 -1.86 -7.33 -14.40
CA ARG A 328 -2.29 -6.57 -15.59
C ARG A 328 -3.75 -6.83 -15.95
N GLN A 329 -4.22 -8.08 -15.85
CA GLN A 329 -5.61 -8.45 -16.13
C GLN A 329 -6.57 -7.82 -15.12
N TYR A 330 -6.27 -7.88 -13.83
CA TYR A 330 -7.13 -7.30 -12.79
C TYR A 330 -7.10 -5.77 -12.78
N TYR A 331 -5.97 -5.16 -13.14
CA TYR A 331 -5.85 -3.70 -13.22
C TYR A 331 -6.52 -3.10 -14.46
N LYS A 332 -6.85 -3.90 -15.46
CA LYS A 332 -7.58 -3.46 -16.65
C LYS A 332 -9.08 -3.25 -16.42
N ASN A 333 -9.64 -3.96 -15.42
CA ASN A 333 -11.08 -3.96 -15.10
C ASN A 333 -11.38 -2.91 -14.03
#